data_2d9015f56b0993dadd0bc188ff63de30
#
_entry.id   2d9015f56b0993dadd0bc188ff63de30
#
_cell.length_a   1.000
_cell.length_b   1.000
_cell.length_c   1.000
_cell.angle_alpha   90.00
_cell.angle_beta   90.00
_cell.angle_gamma   90.00
#
_symmetry.space_group_name_H-M   'P 1'
#
loop_
_entity.id
_entity.type
_entity.pdbx_description
1 polymer ?
#
loop_
_entity_poly.entity_id
_entity_poly.type
_entity_poly.pdbx_seq_one_letter_code
_entity_poly.pdbx_strand_id
1 'polypeptide(L)'
;MKKIISLLGLVSLLAFSCSEHENKSDKKEKKISKRHYGITKANSYNDIFLDSMDVVNYISKNKIPDSVARRMISFYNTRNYEYAWFSSDGLSEQAMGFSSLLNFTGDTSKQQIKLQNRMDELLADTDLTISGNSKSIINTEINLTERLIDYSLTQFPDGYVKRKELERFIPYKKQDPIKLADSLLNKKHNDDKYFSDINEAYKLLSEQLRKYVAIVKSGGWPAIGEINSKKFKKNDSSAQVLAVKRKLILTGDLPPNDTSSVYDTALEDAIKNYQKRFGFTPDGKLGPKTLEQLRTSAIDRVKQILINMNRMRWLPTKPEGRLIVVNIPAFTVHVYDGAKTVFTMPVVVGKEGHNTTLFSDKMTTIVFSPYWNVPRSIVKNEILPGMQKDPNYLEKNNMEIYGGTDSMPEVRQKPGPKNSLGEVKFLFPNEFNIYLHDTPAKWLFDKDVRAYSHGCIRLANAEKMADYLLQNNDNWTPEKIHEAMNSGNQQEVELKNPVPVFITYYTAWVDENGQLNFRDDIYGHDKDVADKMFLQ
;
A
#
# COMPACT_ATOMS: atom_id res chain seq x y z
N MET A 1 -7.61 -94.80 -7.80
CA MET A 1 -6.41 -94.01 -7.38
C MET A 1 -6.41 -92.70 -8.16
N LYS A 2 -6.80 -91.67 -7.64
CA LYS A 2 -6.46 -90.26 -7.92
C LYS A 2 -7.41 -89.38 -7.06
N LYS A 3 -6.89 -88.82 -6.04
CA LYS A 3 -7.59 -87.86 -5.16
C LYS A 3 -7.65 -86.49 -5.83
N ILE A 4 -8.87 -85.96 -5.95
CA ILE A 4 -9.12 -84.58 -6.38
C ILE A 4 -9.20 -83.76 -5.13
N ILE A 5 -8.29 -82.79 -4.95
CA ILE A 5 -8.29 -81.80 -3.86
C ILE A 5 -9.03 -80.56 -4.38
N SER A 6 -10.15 -80.27 -3.74
CA SER A 6 -10.95 -79.09 -3.95
C SER A 6 -10.29 -77.91 -3.27
N LEU A 7 -9.99 -76.85 -4.04
CA LEU A 7 -9.43 -75.58 -3.55
C LEU A 7 -10.61 -74.58 -3.31
N LEU A 8 -10.99 -74.37 -2.07
CA LEU A 8 -11.89 -73.25 -1.68
C LEU A 8 -11.10 -71.98 -1.65
N GLY A 9 -11.42 -71.06 -2.56
CA GLY A 9 -10.87 -69.72 -2.56
C GLY A 9 -11.54 -68.86 -1.50
N LEU A 10 -10.76 -68.39 -0.54
CA LEU A 10 -11.15 -67.42 0.45
C LEU A 10 -11.06 -66.01 -0.15
N VAL A 11 -12.18 -65.40 -0.50
CA VAL A 11 -12.25 -63.99 -0.87
C VAL A 11 -12.21 -63.16 0.39
N SER A 12 -11.06 -62.63 0.75
CA SER A 12 -10.89 -61.61 1.80
C SER A 12 -11.35 -60.26 1.26
N LEU A 13 -12.53 -59.80 1.71
CA LEU A 13 -12.97 -58.43 1.59
C LEU A 13 -12.02 -57.53 2.44
N LEU A 14 -11.05 -56.90 1.78
CA LEU A 14 -10.34 -55.77 2.36
C LEU A 14 -11.29 -54.56 2.38
N ALA A 15 -11.98 -54.37 3.51
CA ALA A 15 -12.61 -53.10 3.83
C ALA A 15 -11.51 -52.07 4.02
N PHE A 16 -11.28 -51.22 3.02
CA PHE A 16 -10.52 -50.00 3.19
C PHE A 16 -11.31 -49.10 4.14
N SER A 17 -11.02 -49.15 5.44
CA SER A 17 -11.38 -48.16 6.39
C SER A 17 -10.52 -46.92 6.09
N CYS A 18 -11.04 -45.98 5.33
CA CYS A 18 -10.54 -44.60 5.35
C CYS A 18 -10.80 -44.04 6.75
N SER A 19 -9.86 -44.24 7.66
CA SER A 19 -9.80 -43.46 8.87
C SER A 19 -9.36 -42.05 8.44
N GLU A 20 -10.33 -41.15 8.23
CA GLU A 20 -10.05 -39.73 8.22
C GLU A 20 -9.36 -39.41 9.55
N HIS A 21 -8.08 -39.14 9.47
CA HIS A 21 -7.34 -38.52 10.56
C HIS A 21 -7.84 -37.07 10.65
N GLU A 22 -9.03 -36.87 11.24
CA GLU A 22 -9.47 -35.52 11.64
C GLU A 22 -8.47 -35.00 12.68
N ASN A 23 -7.62 -34.10 12.24
CA ASN A 23 -6.72 -33.38 13.11
C ASN A 23 -7.51 -32.70 14.24
N LYS A 24 -6.99 -32.74 15.48
CA LYS A 24 -7.63 -32.07 16.64
C LYS A 24 -7.88 -30.57 16.42
N SER A 25 -7.18 -29.94 15.45
CA SER A 25 -7.43 -28.57 15.02
C SER A 25 -8.77 -28.42 14.30
N ASP A 26 -9.19 -29.39 13.46
CA ASP A 26 -10.44 -29.34 12.69
C ASP A 26 -11.69 -29.44 13.58
N LYS A 27 -11.61 -30.16 14.70
CA LYS A 27 -12.72 -30.24 15.66
C LYS A 27 -13.01 -28.91 16.36
N LYS A 28 -12.01 -28.03 16.57
CA LYS A 28 -12.20 -26.68 17.12
C LYS A 28 -12.74 -25.68 16.09
N GLU A 29 -12.46 -25.88 14.82
CA GLU A 29 -12.93 -25.00 13.74
C GLU A 29 -14.39 -25.23 13.33
N LYS A 30 -14.97 -26.37 13.67
CA LYS A 30 -16.40 -26.65 13.41
C LYS A 30 -17.38 -25.76 14.20
N LYS A 31 -16.90 -25.00 15.18
CA LYS A 31 -17.77 -24.16 16.04
C LYS A 31 -17.81 -22.72 15.55
N ILE A 32 -18.99 -22.27 15.11
CA ILE A 32 -19.26 -20.87 14.77
C ILE A 32 -19.02 -19.97 16.00
N SER A 33 -18.32 -18.85 15.81
CA SER A 33 -18.12 -17.85 16.87
C SER A 33 -19.44 -17.24 17.32
N LYS A 34 -19.56 -16.96 18.63
CA LYS A 34 -20.70 -16.21 19.13
C LYS A 34 -20.66 -14.77 18.64
N ARG A 35 -21.87 -14.21 18.42
CA ARG A 35 -22.02 -12.80 18.05
C ARG A 35 -21.54 -11.89 19.18
N HIS A 36 -20.73 -10.89 18.83
CA HIS A 36 -20.10 -9.96 19.77
C HIS A 36 -20.89 -8.64 19.84
N TYR A 37 -22.01 -8.66 20.55
CA TYR A 37 -22.91 -7.50 20.68
C TYR A 37 -22.27 -6.24 21.28
N GLY A 38 -21.08 -6.34 21.88
CA GLY A 38 -20.33 -5.19 22.39
C GLY A 38 -19.69 -4.31 21.32
N ILE A 39 -19.70 -4.73 20.04
CA ILE A 39 -19.31 -3.88 18.92
C ILE A 39 -20.51 -3.04 18.50
N THR A 40 -20.33 -1.71 18.52
CA THR A 40 -21.35 -0.71 18.22
C THR A 40 -20.73 0.38 17.35
N LYS A 41 -21.54 1.28 16.79
CA LYS A 41 -21.03 2.44 16.01
C LYS A 41 -20.01 3.29 16.77
N ALA A 42 -20.08 3.33 18.10
CA ALA A 42 -19.17 4.14 18.91
C ALA A 42 -17.76 3.57 19.02
N ASN A 43 -17.61 2.24 18.91
CA ASN A 43 -16.33 1.56 19.11
C ASN A 43 -15.92 0.65 17.93
N SER A 44 -16.69 0.58 16.86
CA SER A 44 -16.36 -0.15 15.64
C SER A 44 -15.27 0.57 14.85
N TYR A 45 -14.61 -0.15 13.96
CA TYR A 45 -13.66 0.39 13.00
C TYR A 45 -14.38 1.11 11.86
N ASN A 46 -15.40 0.46 11.27
CA ASN A 46 -16.32 1.05 10.30
C ASN A 46 -17.65 1.41 10.96
N ASP A 47 -18.38 2.34 10.37
CA ASP A 47 -19.58 2.97 10.95
C ASP A 47 -20.91 2.38 10.46
N ILE A 48 -20.86 1.45 9.50
CA ILE A 48 -22.04 0.78 8.90
C ILE A 48 -22.08 -0.70 9.23
N PHE A 49 -23.32 -1.27 9.28
CA PHE A 49 -23.56 -2.64 9.72
C PHE A 49 -24.51 -3.35 8.75
N LEU A 50 -24.23 -4.64 8.49
CA LEU A 50 -25.09 -5.56 7.73
C LEU A 50 -26.27 -6.05 8.57
N ASP A 51 -27.38 -6.39 7.92
CA ASP A 51 -28.32 -7.34 8.51
C ASP A 51 -27.71 -8.76 8.46
N SER A 52 -27.81 -9.49 9.56
CA SER A 52 -27.34 -10.87 9.62
C SER A 52 -27.98 -11.78 8.56
N MET A 53 -29.20 -11.48 8.16
CA MET A 53 -29.91 -12.22 7.11
C MET A 53 -29.30 -12.01 5.73
N ASP A 54 -28.64 -10.88 5.46
CA ASP A 54 -27.95 -10.67 4.19
C ASP A 54 -26.83 -11.69 3.97
N VAL A 55 -26.06 -11.99 5.01
CA VAL A 55 -25.00 -13.01 4.96
C VAL A 55 -25.58 -14.41 4.76
N VAL A 56 -26.68 -14.76 5.48
CA VAL A 56 -27.35 -16.05 5.35
C VAL A 56 -27.92 -16.24 3.94
N ASN A 57 -28.60 -15.20 3.44
CA ASN A 57 -29.19 -15.21 2.09
C ASN A 57 -28.12 -15.32 1.00
N TYR A 58 -26.98 -14.61 1.16
CA TYR A 58 -25.85 -14.71 0.23
C TYR A 58 -25.29 -16.13 0.19
N ILE A 59 -25.04 -16.75 1.36
CA ILE A 59 -24.53 -18.13 1.49
C ILE A 59 -25.45 -19.11 0.78
N SER A 60 -26.76 -19.03 1.06
CA SER A 60 -27.77 -19.91 0.48
C SER A 60 -27.87 -19.76 -1.05
N LYS A 61 -27.98 -18.50 -1.53
CA LYS A 61 -28.12 -18.16 -2.95
C LYS A 61 -26.92 -18.63 -3.78
N ASN A 62 -25.71 -18.44 -3.27
CA ASN A 62 -24.46 -18.76 -3.97
C ASN A 62 -23.98 -20.20 -3.69
N LYS A 63 -24.72 -20.99 -2.89
CA LYS A 63 -24.41 -22.39 -2.53
C LYS A 63 -22.99 -22.53 -1.97
N ILE A 64 -22.61 -21.61 -1.08
CA ILE A 64 -21.28 -21.56 -0.47
C ILE A 64 -21.00 -22.85 0.32
N PRO A 65 -19.83 -23.49 0.15
CA PRO A 65 -19.48 -24.70 0.88
C PRO A 65 -19.53 -24.49 2.41
N ASP A 66 -19.99 -25.49 3.15
CA ASP A 66 -20.19 -25.44 4.60
C ASP A 66 -18.96 -24.94 5.40
N SER A 67 -17.75 -25.33 4.99
CA SER A 67 -16.50 -24.90 5.62
C SER A 67 -16.27 -23.40 5.49
N VAL A 68 -16.51 -22.83 4.32
CA VAL A 68 -16.42 -21.40 4.04
C VAL A 68 -17.57 -20.65 4.71
N ALA A 69 -18.81 -21.14 4.58
CA ALA A 69 -20.00 -20.54 5.19
C ALA A 69 -19.85 -20.34 6.70
N ARG A 70 -19.38 -21.36 7.42
CA ARG A 70 -19.13 -21.25 8.88
C ARG A 70 -18.07 -20.21 9.22
N ARG A 71 -17.03 -20.06 8.39
CA ARG A 71 -16.00 -19.04 8.57
C ARG A 71 -16.57 -17.64 8.31
N MET A 72 -17.38 -17.46 7.27
CA MET A 72 -18.07 -16.20 6.97
C MET A 72 -18.98 -15.77 8.13
N ILE A 73 -19.85 -16.68 8.62
CA ILE A 73 -20.72 -16.39 9.77
C ILE A 73 -19.90 -16.04 11.01
N SER A 74 -18.81 -16.77 11.27
CA SER A 74 -17.92 -16.50 12.40
C SER A 74 -17.24 -15.14 12.28
N PHE A 75 -16.78 -14.76 11.07
CA PHE A 75 -16.15 -13.48 10.77
C PHE A 75 -17.12 -12.31 11.09
N TYR A 76 -18.35 -12.37 10.59
CA TYR A 76 -19.33 -11.32 10.85
C TYR A 76 -19.86 -11.34 12.29
N ASN A 77 -20.01 -12.50 12.92
CA ASN A 77 -20.38 -12.58 14.34
C ASN A 77 -19.37 -11.89 15.26
N THR A 78 -18.06 -12.03 15.00
CA THR A 78 -17.01 -11.43 15.85
C THR A 78 -16.96 -9.92 15.75
N ARG A 79 -17.46 -9.33 14.65
CA ARG A 79 -17.55 -7.89 14.43
C ARG A 79 -18.98 -7.34 14.54
N ASN A 80 -19.92 -8.12 15.08
CA ASN A 80 -21.33 -7.76 15.20
C ASN A 80 -21.97 -7.31 13.87
N TYR A 81 -21.53 -7.91 12.74
CA TYR A 81 -21.98 -7.56 11.38
C TYR A 81 -21.57 -6.15 10.90
N GLU A 82 -20.60 -5.52 11.56
CA GLU A 82 -19.92 -4.37 11.00
C GLU A 82 -19.36 -4.69 9.61
N TYR A 83 -19.46 -3.76 8.68
CA TYR A 83 -18.82 -3.90 7.38
C TYR A 83 -17.30 -3.99 7.51
N ALA A 84 -16.68 -4.86 6.74
CA ALA A 84 -15.23 -5.04 6.75
C ALA A 84 -14.52 -4.18 5.70
N TRP A 85 -15.17 -3.97 4.56
CA TRP A 85 -14.56 -3.44 3.36
C TRP A 85 -15.05 -2.04 3.00
N PHE A 86 -16.13 -1.58 3.61
CA PHE A 86 -16.73 -0.27 3.36
C PHE A 86 -16.97 0.50 4.65
N SER A 87 -16.91 1.83 4.54
CA SER A 87 -17.48 2.77 5.51
C SER A 87 -18.52 3.63 4.80
N SER A 88 -19.22 4.52 5.52
CA SER A 88 -20.12 5.50 4.91
C SER A 88 -19.42 6.37 3.86
N ASP A 89 -18.12 6.59 4.00
CA ASP A 89 -17.30 7.43 3.12
C ASP A 89 -16.75 6.69 1.87
N GLY A 90 -17.07 5.39 1.72
CA GLY A 90 -16.63 4.60 0.56
C GLY A 90 -15.82 3.35 0.93
N LEU A 91 -14.91 2.95 0.02
CA LEU A 91 -14.04 1.79 0.19
C LEU A 91 -13.00 2.01 1.30
N SER A 92 -12.82 1.00 2.14
CA SER A 92 -11.74 1.02 3.14
C SER A 92 -10.38 0.78 2.49
N GLU A 93 -9.31 1.23 3.14
CA GLU A 93 -7.93 0.94 2.73
C GLU A 93 -7.65 -0.58 2.63
N GLN A 94 -8.31 -1.36 3.48
CA GLN A 94 -8.22 -2.83 3.47
C GLN A 94 -8.83 -3.44 2.20
N ALA A 95 -9.93 -2.88 1.70
CA ALA A 95 -10.54 -3.31 0.45
C ALA A 95 -9.62 -3.05 -0.75
N MET A 96 -9.01 -1.87 -0.80
CA MET A 96 -8.04 -1.51 -1.84
C MET A 96 -6.80 -2.41 -1.78
N GLY A 97 -6.24 -2.63 -0.59
CA GLY A 97 -5.09 -3.50 -0.39
C GLY A 97 -5.37 -4.96 -0.78
N PHE A 98 -6.53 -5.50 -0.38
CA PHE A 98 -6.90 -6.86 -0.73
C PHE A 98 -7.20 -7.02 -2.22
N SER A 99 -7.87 -6.06 -2.85
CA SER A 99 -8.07 -6.05 -4.30
C SER A 99 -6.72 -6.07 -5.03
N SER A 100 -5.77 -5.25 -4.62
CA SER A 100 -4.41 -5.24 -5.16
C SER A 100 -3.70 -6.58 -5.01
N LEU A 101 -3.85 -7.25 -3.85
CA LEU A 101 -3.28 -8.57 -3.61
C LEU A 101 -3.91 -9.64 -4.52
N LEU A 102 -5.23 -9.62 -4.70
CA LEU A 102 -5.93 -10.54 -5.59
C LEU A 102 -5.50 -10.38 -7.05
N ASN A 103 -5.34 -9.15 -7.53
CA ASN A 103 -4.83 -8.88 -8.89
C ASN A 103 -3.43 -9.43 -9.11
N PHE A 104 -2.59 -9.37 -8.09
CA PHE A 104 -1.25 -9.92 -8.16
C PHE A 104 -1.24 -11.46 -8.27
N THR A 105 -2.21 -12.17 -7.67
CA THR A 105 -2.27 -13.65 -7.73
C THR A 105 -2.44 -14.19 -9.14
N GLY A 106 -2.88 -13.36 -10.10
CA GLY A 106 -3.08 -13.75 -11.49
C GLY A 106 -4.28 -14.68 -11.71
N ASP A 107 -5.22 -14.74 -10.78
CA ASP A 107 -6.49 -15.47 -10.96
C ASP A 107 -7.29 -14.82 -12.09
N THR A 108 -7.43 -15.52 -13.21
CA THR A 108 -8.18 -15.09 -14.40
C THR A 108 -9.60 -15.67 -14.45
N SER A 109 -10.11 -16.19 -13.34
CA SER A 109 -11.47 -16.69 -13.26
C SER A 109 -12.51 -15.60 -13.57
N LYS A 110 -13.63 -15.98 -14.17
CA LYS A 110 -14.73 -15.03 -14.44
C LYS A 110 -15.22 -14.30 -13.17
N GLN A 111 -15.14 -14.96 -12.03
CA GLN A 111 -15.52 -14.40 -10.73
C GLN A 111 -14.52 -13.30 -10.30
N GLN A 112 -13.23 -13.56 -10.45
CA GLN A 112 -12.19 -12.57 -10.13
C GLN A 112 -12.27 -11.35 -11.04
N ILE A 113 -12.41 -11.56 -12.36
CA ILE A 113 -12.55 -10.45 -13.32
C ILE A 113 -13.79 -9.59 -12.99
N LYS A 114 -14.93 -10.25 -12.67
CA LYS A 114 -16.15 -9.51 -12.28
C LYS A 114 -15.97 -8.69 -11.00
N LEU A 115 -15.28 -9.27 -9.99
CA LEU A 115 -14.99 -8.55 -8.75
C LEU A 115 -14.05 -7.38 -9.02
N GLN A 116 -13.00 -7.59 -9.82
CA GLN A 116 -12.04 -6.55 -10.16
C GLN A 116 -12.73 -5.37 -10.86
N ASN A 117 -13.50 -5.62 -11.92
CA ASN A 117 -14.25 -4.57 -12.61
C ASN A 117 -15.17 -3.80 -11.64
N ARG A 118 -15.78 -4.51 -10.69
CA ARG A 118 -16.62 -3.86 -9.67
C ARG A 118 -15.81 -3.00 -8.71
N MET A 119 -14.62 -3.44 -8.31
CA MET A 119 -13.73 -2.65 -7.46
C MET A 119 -13.24 -1.40 -8.20
N ASP A 120 -12.89 -1.53 -9.48
CA ASP A 120 -12.44 -0.43 -10.31
C ASP A 120 -13.55 0.63 -10.50
N GLU A 121 -14.80 0.20 -10.77
CA GLU A 121 -15.97 1.10 -10.79
C GLU A 121 -16.13 1.89 -9.48
N LEU A 122 -16.03 1.21 -8.34
CA LEU A 122 -16.19 1.83 -7.02
C LEU A 122 -15.06 2.78 -6.68
N LEU A 123 -13.84 2.46 -7.11
CA LEU A 123 -12.66 3.30 -6.89
C LEU A 123 -12.64 4.53 -7.81
N ALA A 124 -13.26 4.44 -9.00
CA ALA A 124 -13.38 5.56 -9.95
C ALA A 124 -14.42 6.61 -9.50
N ASP A 125 -15.35 6.24 -8.61
CA ASP A 125 -16.37 7.14 -8.08
C ASP A 125 -15.82 7.93 -6.88
N THR A 126 -15.32 9.14 -7.13
CA THR A 126 -14.72 10.01 -6.11
C THR A 126 -15.72 10.59 -5.11
N ASP A 127 -17.03 10.55 -5.43
CA ASP A 127 -18.10 11.06 -4.58
C ASP A 127 -18.91 9.90 -3.94
N LEU A 128 -18.33 8.70 -3.94
CA LEU A 128 -18.97 7.48 -3.46
C LEU A 128 -19.35 7.60 -1.98
N THR A 129 -20.63 7.70 -1.72
CA THR A 129 -21.21 7.59 -0.38
C THR A 129 -21.99 6.28 -0.25
N ILE A 130 -21.72 5.52 0.82
CA ILE A 130 -22.32 4.21 1.01
C ILE A 130 -23.48 4.29 1.99
N SER A 131 -24.69 4.01 1.49
CA SER A 131 -25.78 3.62 2.39
C SER A 131 -25.71 2.12 2.65
N GLY A 132 -25.76 1.70 3.92
CA GLY A 132 -25.68 0.29 4.32
C GLY A 132 -26.79 -0.61 3.75
N ASN A 133 -27.75 -0.08 2.99
CA ASN A 133 -28.91 -0.80 2.44
C ASN A 133 -28.78 -1.08 0.92
N SER A 134 -27.70 -0.67 0.26
CA SER A 134 -27.50 -0.95 -1.16
C SER A 134 -27.20 -2.43 -1.39
N LYS A 135 -28.10 -3.17 -2.04
CA LYS A 135 -27.91 -4.60 -2.37
C LYS A 135 -26.61 -4.88 -3.14
N SER A 136 -26.20 -3.95 -4.01
CA SER A 136 -24.95 -4.08 -4.77
C SER A 136 -23.73 -4.01 -3.84
N ILE A 137 -23.71 -3.05 -2.91
CA ILE A 137 -22.65 -2.90 -1.91
C ILE A 137 -22.63 -4.08 -0.94
N ILE A 138 -23.79 -4.49 -0.42
CA ILE A 138 -23.92 -5.67 0.45
C ILE A 138 -23.33 -6.93 -0.21
N ASN A 139 -23.65 -7.16 -1.48
CA ASN A 139 -23.11 -8.30 -2.22
C ASN A 139 -21.59 -8.19 -2.41
N THR A 140 -21.06 -7.00 -2.68
CA THR A 140 -19.60 -6.78 -2.85
C THR A 140 -18.87 -6.99 -1.50
N GLU A 141 -19.42 -6.45 -0.40
CA GLU A 141 -18.92 -6.63 0.97
C GLU A 141 -18.77 -8.11 1.33
N ILE A 142 -19.83 -8.88 1.11
CA ILE A 142 -19.85 -10.31 1.47
C ILE A 142 -18.97 -11.12 0.49
N ASN A 143 -18.93 -10.76 -0.79
CA ASN A 143 -18.06 -11.42 -1.77
C ASN A 143 -16.58 -11.22 -1.44
N LEU A 144 -16.14 -10.01 -1.06
CA LEU A 144 -14.77 -9.76 -0.63
C LEU A 144 -14.40 -10.63 0.60
N THR A 145 -15.33 -10.80 1.54
CA THR A 145 -15.12 -11.68 2.71
C THR A 145 -14.99 -13.15 2.30
N GLU A 146 -15.84 -13.62 1.39
CA GLU A 146 -15.74 -14.97 0.81
C GLU A 146 -14.36 -15.16 0.16
N ARG A 147 -13.94 -14.24 -0.70
CA ARG A 147 -12.64 -14.28 -1.39
C ARG A 147 -11.45 -14.25 -0.42
N LEU A 148 -11.53 -13.48 0.68
CA LEU A 148 -10.49 -13.48 1.70
C LEU A 148 -10.35 -14.85 2.36
N ILE A 149 -11.47 -15.50 2.66
CA ILE A 149 -11.48 -16.84 3.26
C ILE A 149 -10.90 -17.86 2.27
N ASP A 150 -11.33 -17.85 1.01
CA ASP A 150 -10.83 -18.73 -0.04
C ASP A 150 -9.33 -18.53 -0.30
N TYR A 151 -8.89 -17.27 -0.41
CA TYR A 151 -7.48 -16.92 -0.52
C TYR A 151 -6.67 -17.51 0.65
N SER A 152 -7.15 -17.33 1.87
CA SER A 152 -6.45 -17.81 3.06
C SER A 152 -6.38 -19.33 3.12
N LEU A 153 -7.44 -20.03 2.71
CA LEU A 153 -7.45 -21.49 2.65
C LEU A 153 -6.55 -22.05 1.55
N THR A 154 -6.43 -21.34 0.44
CA THR A 154 -5.61 -21.76 -0.71
C THR A 154 -4.12 -21.51 -0.48
N GLN A 155 -3.78 -20.32 0.01
CA GLN A 155 -2.39 -19.95 0.25
C GLN A 155 -1.79 -20.66 1.48
N PHE A 156 -2.63 -21.14 2.41
CA PHE A 156 -2.21 -21.71 3.69
C PHE A 156 -2.94 -23.04 3.97
N PRO A 157 -2.71 -24.09 3.14
CA PRO A 157 -3.48 -25.34 3.18
C PRO A 157 -3.35 -26.13 4.48
N ASP A 158 -2.27 -25.95 5.24
CA ASP A 158 -2.01 -26.70 6.47
C ASP A 158 -2.78 -26.23 7.72
N GLY A 159 -3.86 -25.47 7.53
CA GLY A 159 -4.62 -24.90 8.63
C GLY A 159 -3.84 -23.85 9.44
N TYR A 160 -2.79 -23.29 8.82
CA TYR A 160 -1.88 -22.31 9.42
C TYR A 160 -2.60 -21.01 9.79
N VAL A 161 -3.61 -20.62 8.98
CA VAL A 161 -4.48 -19.47 9.28
C VAL A 161 -5.65 -19.93 10.13
N LYS A 162 -5.49 -19.82 11.42
CA LYS A 162 -6.60 -20.03 12.35
C LYS A 162 -7.65 -18.94 12.13
N ARG A 163 -8.94 -19.28 12.36
CA ARG A 163 -10.06 -18.35 12.24
C ARG A 163 -9.83 -16.98 12.92
N LYS A 164 -9.17 -16.94 14.09
CA LYS A 164 -8.83 -15.72 14.81
C LYS A 164 -7.81 -14.83 14.07
N GLU A 165 -7.05 -15.38 13.15
CA GLU A 165 -6.07 -14.67 12.34
C GLU A 165 -6.76 -13.94 11.20
N LEU A 166 -7.73 -14.57 10.54
CA LEU A 166 -8.59 -13.90 9.55
C LEU A 166 -9.34 -12.70 10.15
N GLU A 167 -9.82 -12.85 11.40
CA GLU A 167 -10.48 -11.77 12.13
C GLU A 167 -9.54 -10.57 12.37
N ARG A 168 -8.22 -10.77 12.39
CA ARG A 168 -7.19 -9.74 12.61
C ARG A 168 -6.68 -9.09 11.35
N PHE A 169 -6.89 -9.68 10.18
CA PHE A 169 -6.53 -9.06 8.90
C PHE A 169 -7.22 -7.71 8.74
N ILE A 170 -8.47 -7.63 9.19
CA ILE A 170 -9.29 -6.44 9.10
C ILE A 170 -9.66 -5.99 10.50
N PRO A 171 -9.23 -4.81 10.94
CA PRO A 171 -9.65 -4.23 12.21
C PRO A 171 -11.18 -4.17 12.29
N TYR A 172 -11.76 -4.38 13.48
CA TYR A 172 -13.21 -4.33 13.68
C TYR A 172 -13.62 -3.49 14.90
N LYS A 173 -12.66 -3.01 15.66
CA LYS A 173 -12.93 -2.13 16.81
C LYS A 173 -11.73 -1.22 17.10
N LYS A 174 -12.02 -0.08 17.69
CA LYS A 174 -11.00 0.81 18.25
C LYS A 174 -10.31 0.14 19.44
N GLN A 175 -9.01 0.27 19.52
CA GLN A 175 -8.18 -0.35 20.55
C GLN A 175 -7.16 0.62 21.14
N ASP A 176 -6.74 0.39 22.37
CA ASP A 176 -5.56 1.02 22.91
C ASP A 176 -4.32 0.57 22.11
N PRO A 177 -3.48 1.49 21.60
CA PRO A 177 -2.37 1.14 20.71
C PRO A 177 -1.31 0.27 21.38
N ILE A 178 -1.07 0.41 22.69
CA ILE A 178 -0.10 -0.44 23.40
C ILE A 178 -0.66 -1.84 23.62
N LYS A 179 -1.94 -1.97 23.98
CA LYS A 179 -2.59 -3.29 24.10
C LYS A 179 -2.64 -4.02 22.76
N LEU A 180 -2.88 -3.30 21.66
CA LEU A 180 -2.84 -3.87 20.31
C LEU A 180 -1.41 -4.34 19.98
N ALA A 181 -0.41 -3.50 20.21
CA ALA A 181 0.99 -3.84 19.98
C ALA A 181 1.43 -5.05 20.82
N ASP A 182 1.12 -5.08 22.12
CA ASP A 182 1.41 -6.22 22.98
C ASP A 182 0.75 -7.51 22.49
N SER A 183 -0.48 -7.42 21.99
CA SER A 183 -1.18 -8.57 21.41
C SER A 183 -0.47 -9.11 20.16
N LEU A 184 0.03 -8.23 19.30
CA LEU A 184 0.78 -8.61 18.08
C LEU A 184 2.17 -9.15 18.41
N LEU A 185 2.85 -8.60 19.42
CA LEU A 185 4.22 -8.98 19.82
C LEU A 185 4.30 -10.18 20.75
N ASN A 186 3.18 -10.70 21.24
CA ASN A 186 3.14 -11.79 22.20
C ASN A 186 3.39 -13.14 21.52
N LYS A 187 4.56 -13.74 21.80
CA LYS A 187 4.99 -15.04 21.25
C LYS A 187 4.05 -16.23 21.56
N LYS A 188 3.13 -16.11 22.53
CA LYS A 188 2.14 -17.16 22.83
C LYS A 188 1.03 -17.24 21.77
N HIS A 189 0.84 -16.17 20.99
CA HIS A 189 -0.02 -16.17 19.82
C HIS A 189 0.88 -16.45 18.61
N ASN A 190 0.71 -17.58 17.95
CA ASN A 190 1.43 -17.94 16.71
C ASN A 190 1.15 -16.98 15.52
N ASP A 191 0.39 -15.94 15.76
CA ASP A 191 -0.12 -14.97 14.78
C ASP A 191 1.02 -14.13 14.17
N ASP A 192 2.00 -13.76 15.00
CA ASP A 192 3.18 -13.00 14.57
C ASP A 192 4.06 -13.82 13.61
N LYS A 193 4.09 -15.14 13.80
CA LYS A 193 4.87 -16.06 12.97
C LYS A 193 4.34 -16.12 11.53
N TYR A 194 3.02 -16.08 11.36
CA TYR A 194 2.40 -16.12 10.05
C TYR A 194 2.81 -14.93 9.17
N PHE A 195 2.64 -13.69 9.67
CA PHE A 195 3.02 -12.49 8.90
C PHE A 195 4.52 -12.32 8.77
N SER A 196 5.30 -12.69 9.78
CA SER A 196 6.75 -12.61 9.73
C SER A 196 7.37 -13.64 8.79
N ASP A 197 6.78 -14.82 8.66
CA ASP A 197 7.27 -15.86 7.75
C ASP A 197 6.90 -15.55 6.28
N ILE A 198 5.85 -14.76 6.05
CA ILE A 198 5.37 -14.42 4.70
C ILE A 198 6.01 -13.14 4.18
N ASN A 199 6.17 -12.15 5.04
CA ASN A 199 6.54 -10.80 4.61
C ASN A 199 7.69 -10.27 5.48
N GLU A 200 8.91 -10.23 4.89
CA GLU A 200 10.10 -9.72 5.57
C GLU A 200 9.94 -8.26 6.02
N ALA A 201 9.24 -7.42 5.24
CA ALA A 201 9.00 -6.03 5.60
C ALA A 201 8.13 -5.92 6.88
N TYR A 202 7.10 -6.77 6.99
CA TYR A 202 6.28 -6.85 8.21
C TYR A 202 7.11 -7.29 9.42
N LYS A 203 7.95 -8.31 9.26
CA LYS A 203 8.82 -8.82 10.32
C LYS A 203 9.76 -7.73 10.84
N LEU A 204 10.48 -7.07 9.92
CA LEU A 204 11.41 -6.00 10.26
C LEU A 204 10.70 -4.83 10.98
N LEU A 205 9.51 -4.47 10.53
CA LEU A 205 8.72 -3.42 11.17
C LEU A 205 8.18 -3.85 12.55
N SER A 206 7.83 -5.14 12.74
CA SER A 206 7.44 -5.71 14.04
C SER A 206 8.58 -5.65 15.07
N GLU A 207 9.82 -5.89 14.63
CA GLU A 207 11.00 -5.73 15.48
C GLU A 207 11.19 -4.28 15.95
N GLN A 208 10.95 -3.31 15.08
CA GLN A 208 10.97 -1.89 15.45
C GLN A 208 9.80 -1.53 16.37
N LEU A 209 8.61 -2.08 16.14
CA LEU A 209 7.47 -1.91 17.04
C LEU A 209 7.83 -2.29 18.47
N ARG A 210 8.52 -3.42 18.66
CA ARG A 210 8.98 -3.88 19.98
C ARG A 210 9.85 -2.85 20.70
N LYS A 211 10.79 -2.22 19.96
CA LYS A 211 11.65 -1.16 20.51
C LYS A 211 10.83 0.07 20.92
N TYR A 212 9.93 0.54 20.06
CA TYR A 212 9.12 1.74 20.33
C TYR A 212 8.10 1.52 21.46
N VAL A 213 7.51 0.33 21.57
CA VAL A 213 6.66 -0.05 22.71
C VAL A 213 7.45 -0.04 24.03
N ALA A 214 8.69 -0.56 24.04
CA ALA A 214 9.55 -0.50 25.22
C ALA A 214 9.85 0.96 25.63
N ILE A 215 10.10 1.84 24.65
CA ILE A 215 10.30 3.28 24.90
C ILE A 215 9.04 3.88 25.54
N VAL A 216 7.84 3.62 24.98
CA VAL A 216 6.59 4.12 25.57
C VAL A 216 6.39 3.63 27.00
N LYS A 217 6.61 2.35 27.26
CA LYS A 217 6.48 1.74 28.60
C LYS A 217 7.48 2.26 29.61
N SER A 218 8.64 2.75 29.17
CA SER A 218 9.63 3.41 30.04
C SER A 218 9.38 4.92 30.24
N GLY A 219 8.24 5.45 29.79
CA GLY A 219 7.86 6.86 29.95
C GLY A 219 8.07 7.72 28.70
N GLY A 220 8.46 7.10 27.58
CA GLY A 220 8.70 7.81 26.32
C GLY A 220 10.04 8.58 26.29
N TRP A 221 10.15 9.51 25.39
CA TRP A 221 11.30 10.44 25.34
C TRP A 221 10.92 11.80 25.90
N PRO A 222 11.91 12.62 26.35
CA PRO A 222 11.65 13.95 26.89
C PRO A 222 10.93 14.86 25.90
N ALA A 223 10.04 15.70 26.40
CA ALA A 223 9.42 16.75 25.61
C ALA A 223 10.50 17.74 25.12
N ILE A 224 10.46 18.08 23.84
CA ILE A 224 11.34 19.06 23.21
C ILE A 224 10.57 20.36 23.12
N GLY A 225 10.95 21.33 23.94
CA GLY A 225 10.34 22.67 23.98
C GLY A 225 10.74 23.56 22.80
N GLU A 226 10.49 24.85 22.94
CA GLU A 226 10.82 25.82 21.91
C GLU A 226 12.34 25.95 21.70
N ILE A 227 12.75 25.78 20.43
CA ILE A 227 14.11 26.01 19.95
C ILE A 227 14.03 27.08 18.87
N ASN A 228 14.72 28.19 19.08
CA ASN A 228 14.88 29.21 18.05
C ASN A 228 15.94 28.74 17.04
N SER A 229 15.50 28.03 16.00
CA SER A 229 16.38 27.45 14.98
C SER A 229 17.30 28.47 14.28
N LYS A 230 16.94 29.75 14.22
CA LYS A 230 17.76 30.79 13.60
C LYS A 230 18.91 31.24 14.51
N LYS A 231 18.77 31.07 15.81
CA LYS A 231 19.79 31.47 16.80
C LYS A 231 20.64 30.29 17.28
N PHE A 232 20.22 29.05 17.00
CA PHE A 232 20.88 27.87 17.50
C PHE A 232 22.05 27.50 16.60
N LYS A 233 23.27 27.53 17.12
CA LYS A 233 24.51 27.29 16.36
C LYS A 233 25.32 26.15 16.98
N LYS A 234 26.23 25.60 16.22
CA LYS A 234 27.24 24.66 16.68
C LYS A 234 28.00 25.24 17.88
N ASN A 235 28.23 24.42 18.88
CA ASN A 235 28.80 24.74 20.19
C ASN A 235 27.85 25.46 21.17
N ASP A 236 26.61 25.79 20.79
CA ASP A 236 25.62 26.24 21.75
C ASP A 236 25.23 25.11 22.71
N SER A 237 24.90 25.48 23.95
CA SER A 237 24.48 24.55 24.99
C SER A 237 23.10 24.92 25.54
N SER A 238 22.23 23.91 25.67
CA SER A 238 20.91 24.10 26.30
C SER A 238 20.29 22.77 26.76
N ALA A 239 19.33 22.90 27.70
CA ALA A 239 18.51 21.76 28.12
C ALA A 239 17.73 21.13 26.95
N GLN A 240 17.36 21.93 25.93
CA GLN A 240 16.65 21.46 24.76
C GLN A 240 17.55 20.59 23.86
N VAL A 241 18.84 20.92 23.74
CA VAL A 241 19.82 20.06 23.04
C VAL A 241 19.93 18.71 23.73
N LEU A 242 20.01 18.72 25.06
CA LEU A 242 20.06 17.47 25.81
C LEU A 242 18.79 16.63 25.60
N ALA A 243 17.60 17.26 25.52
CA ALA A 243 16.35 16.56 25.22
C ALA A 243 16.37 15.94 23.80
N VAL A 244 16.88 16.68 22.79
CA VAL A 244 17.08 16.17 21.43
C VAL A 244 18.06 15.00 21.43
N LYS A 245 19.22 15.12 22.06
CA LYS A 245 20.21 14.02 22.15
C LYS A 245 19.59 12.78 22.80
N ARG A 246 18.88 12.91 23.91
CA ARG A 246 18.20 11.78 24.58
C ARG A 246 17.21 11.08 23.65
N LYS A 247 16.43 11.83 22.86
CA LYS A 247 15.56 11.22 21.86
C LYS A 247 16.34 10.48 20.78
N LEU A 248 17.38 11.10 20.22
CA LEU A 248 18.21 10.50 19.17
C LEU A 248 18.97 9.24 19.66
N ILE A 249 19.34 9.18 20.93
CA ILE A 249 19.88 7.98 21.58
C ILE A 249 18.81 6.87 21.61
N LEU A 250 17.60 7.17 22.08
CA LEU A 250 16.50 6.21 22.16
C LEU A 250 16.08 5.68 20.78
N THR A 251 16.16 6.50 19.74
CA THR A 251 15.85 6.11 18.37
C THR A 251 17.02 5.46 17.61
N GLY A 252 18.22 5.44 18.22
CA GLY A 252 19.42 4.82 17.67
C GLY A 252 20.19 5.69 16.67
N ASP A 253 19.87 6.99 16.60
CA ASP A 253 20.56 7.94 15.71
C ASP A 253 21.85 8.49 16.33
N LEU A 254 21.98 8.45 17.67
CA LEU A 254 23.14 8.92 18.43
C LEU A 254 23.62 7.80 19.38
N PRO A 255 24.94 7.62 19.58
CA PRO A 255 25.48 6.66 20.54
C PRO A 255 25.02 6.95 21.98
N PRO A 256 24.85 5.92 22.83
CA PRO A 256 24.25 6.02 24.16
C PRO A 256 25.07 6.84 25.18
N ASN A 257 26.33 7.09 24.91
CA ASN A 257 27.27 7.70 25.86
C ASN A 257 27.34 9.24 25.77
N ASP A 258 26.60 9.86 24.85
CA ASP A 258 26.60 11.33 24.71
C ASP A 258 25.55 11.95 25.63
N THR A 259 26.02 12.44 26.78
CA THR A 259 25.19 13.13 27.79
C THR A 259 25.41 14.65 27.83
N SER A 260 26.20 15.20 26.88
CA SER A 260 26.49 16.62 26.84
C SER A 260 25.28 17.44 26.37
N SER A 261 25.12 18.64 26.90
CA SER A 261 24.09 19.57 26.44
C SER A 261 24.54 20.44 25.24
N VAL A 262 25.74 20.16 24.69
CA VAL A 262 26.36 20.95 23.62
C VAL A 262 25.93 20.44 22.26
N TYR A 263 25.63 21.34 21.33
CA TYR A 263 25.43 21.06 19.91
C TYR A 263 26.80 20.84 19.25
N ASP A 264 27.30 19.63 19.31
CA ASP A 264 28.58 19.21 18.76
C ASP A 264 28.44 18.57 17.38
N THR A 265 29.56 18.12 16.81
CA THR A 265 29.58 17.44 15.50
C THR A 265 28.83 16.12 15.53
N ALA A 266 28.89 15.37 16.64
CA ALA A 266 28.16 14.12 16.77
C ALA A 266 26.65 14.33 16.69
N LEU A 267 26.12 15.36 17.34
CA LEU A 267 24.70 15.71 17.22
C LEU A 267 24.35 16.20 15.81
N GLU A 268 25.21 17.00 15.15
CA GLU A 268 24.99 17.44 13.78
C GLU A 268 24.84 16.23 12.84
N ASP A 269 25.74 15.23 12.94
CA ASP A 269 25.69 14.04 12.12
C ASP A 269 24.50 13.13 12.45
N ALA A 270 24.14 13.02 13.73
CA ALA A 270 22.93 12.34 14.16
C ALA A 270 21.65 13.01 13.59
N ILE A 271 21.59 14.33 13.55
CA ILE A 271 20.48 15.07 12.94
C ILE A 271 20.45 14.81 11.43
N LYS A 272 21.58 14.81 10.73
CA LYS A 272 21.64 14.46 9.29
C LYS A 272 21.09 13.07 9.03
N ASN A 273 21.45 12.09 9.86
CA ASN A 273 20.92 10.71 9.75
C ASN A 273 19.40 10.66 10.02
N TYR A 274 18.96 11.36 11.06
CA TYR A 274 17.53 11.50 11.36
C TYR A 274 16.78 12.14 10.20
N GLN A 275 17.28 13.24 9.63
CA GLN A 275 16.69 13.92 8.48
C GLN A 275 16.56 12.99 7.27
N LYS A 276 17.59 12.20 6.95
CA LYS A 276 17.52 11.19 5.87
C LYS A 276 16.40 10.19 6.09
N ARG A 277 16.28 9.65 7.32
CA ARG A 277 15.23 8.68 7.67
C ARG A 277 13.83 9.29 7.60
N PHE A 278 13.71 10.60 7.74
CA PHE A 278 12.46 11.33 7.60
C PHE A 278 12.23 11.94 6.21
N GLY A 279 13.13 11.70 5.26
CA GLY A 279 13.02 12.16 3.88
C GLY A 279 13.28 13.66 3.69
N PHE A 280 14.02 14.28 4.62
CA PHE A 280 14.43 15.67 4.53
C PHE A 280 15.85 15.80 3.98
N THR A 281 16.14 16.97 3.42
CA THR A 281 17.53 17.33 3.07
C THR A 281 18.40 17.28 4.32
N PRO A 282 19.52 16.50 4.31
CA PRO A 282 20.34 16.26 5.50
C PRO A 282 21.32 17.42 5.75
N ASP A 283 20.81 18.57 6.15
CA ASP A 283 21.61 19.78 6.41
C ASP A 283 22.16 19.85 7.85
N GLY A 284 21.78 18.94 8.71
CA GLY A 284 22.19 18.87 10.13
C GLY A 284 21.58 19.95 11.01
N LYS A 285 20.60 20.73 10.54
CA LYS A 285 20.02 21.84 11.31
C LYS A 285 18.70 21.44 11.95
N LEU A 286 18.40 22.04 13.11
CA LEU A 286 17.10 21.89 13.78
C LEU A 286 16.07 22.87 13.17
N GLY A 287 15.78 22.70 11.88
CA GLY A 287 14.75 23.48 11.18
C GLY A 287 13.33 23.12 11.63
N PRO A 288 12.31 23.93 11.23
CA PRO A 288 10.93 23.74 11.68
C PRO A 288 10.39 22.31 11.45
N LYS A 289 10.58 21.74 10.26
CA LYS A 289 10.17 20.37 9.94
C LYS A 289 10.88 19.32 10.79
N THR A 290 12.20 19.46 10.97
CA THR A 290 12.99 18.55 11.82
C THR A 290 12.49 18.59 13.27
N LEU A 291 12.22 19.80 13.79
CA LEU A 291 11.70 19.98 15.15
C LEU A 291 10.28 19.43 15.32
N GLU A 292 9.41 19.59 14.33
CA GLU A 292 8.07 18.98 14.31
C GLU A 292 8.15 17.47 14.47
N GLN A 293 8.96 16.80 13.66
CA GLN A 293 9.17 15.36 13.74
C GLN A 293 9.85 14.92 15.05
N LEU A 294 10.77 15.72 15.57
CA LEU A 294 11.39 15.49 16.87
C LEU A 294 10.40 15.65 18.04
N ARG A 295 9.36 16.47 17.91
CA ARG A 295 8.30 16.67 18.93
C ARG A 295 7.23 15.58 18.90
N THR A 296 7.08 14.84 17.81
CA THR A 296 6.13 13.72 17.73
C THR A 296 6.38 12.73 18.88
N SER A 297 5.32 12.36 19.58
CA SER A 297 5.41 11.47 20.76
C SER A 297 5.78 10.02 20.40
N ALA A 298 6.29 9.28 21.38
CA ALA A 298 6.62 7.87 21.19
C ALA A 298 5.36 7.03 20.87
N ILE A 299 4.23 7.35 21.50
CA ILE A 299 2.98 6.65 21.27
C ILE A 299 2.45 6.90 19.85
N ASP A 300 2.61 8.11 19.28
CA ASP A 300 2.19 8.40 17.93
C ASP A 300 3.07 7.66 16.89
N ARG A 301 4.36 7.45 17.19
CA ARG A 301 5.21 6.57 16.37
C ARG A 301 4.79 5.11 16.46
N VAL A 302 4.37 4.63 17.63
CA VAL A 302 3.77 3.28 17.76
C VAL A 302 2.50 3.18 16.91
N LYS A 303 1.61 4.17 16.94
CA LYS A 303 0.40 4.19 16.08
C LYS A 303 0.79 4.15 14.60
N GLN A 304 1.74 4.99 14.17
CA GLN A 304 2.22 5.04 12.78
C GLN A 304 2.80 3.68 12.33
N ILE A 305 3.60 3.02 13.17
CA ILE A 305 4.13 1.68 12.89
C ILE A 305 2.98 0.66 12.75
N LEU A 306 2.02 0.65 13.67
CA LEU A 306 0.88 -0.28 13.66
C LEU A 306 0.02 -0.12 12.39
N ILE A 307 -0.22 1.12 11.94
CA ILE A 307 -0.95 1.42 10.70
C ILE A 307 -0.20 0.80 9.50
N ASN A 308 1.10 1.02 9.42
CA ASN A 308 1.91 0.51 8.32
C ASN A 308 2.06 -1.03 8.35
N MET A 309 2.14 -1.63 9.54
CA MET A 309 2.06 -3.09 9.67
C MET A 309 0.71 -3.63 9.15
N ASN A 310 -0.39 -2.91 9.38
CA ASN A 310 -1.69 -3.29 8.84
C ASN A 310 -1.69 -3.25 7.29
N ARG A 311 -1.12 -2.21 6.68
CA ARG A 311 -0.97 -2.07 5.22
C ARG A 311 -0.10 -3.17 4.62
N MET A 312 1.00 -3.53 5.28
CA MET A 312 1.94 -4.56 4.79
C MET A 312 1.34 -5.97 4.75
N ARG A 313 0.23 -6.23 5.42
CA ARG A 313 -0.50 -7.51 5.32
C ARG A 313 -1.05 -7.78 3.92
N TRP A 314 -1.26 -6.74 3.13
CA TRP A 314 -1.76 -6.81 1.77
C TRP A 314 -0.65 -6.86 0.71
N LEU A 315 0.62 -6.91 1.11
CA LEU A 315 1.71 -7.16 0.18
C LEU A 315 1.73 -8.64 -0.23
N PRO A 316 2.02 -8.92 -1.50
CA PRO A 316 2.25 -10.30 -1.91
C PRO A 316 3.46 -10.88 -1.18
N THR A 317 3.40 -12.18 -0.91
CA THR A 317 4.61 -12.97 -0.65
C THR A 317 5.61 -12.72 -1.77
N LYS A 318 6.90 -12.71 -1.45
CA LYS A 318 8.02 -12.32 -2.33
C LYS A 318 7.72 -12.55 -3.81
N PRO A 319 7.73 -11.52 -4.64
CA PRO A 319 7.52 -11.71 -6.06
C PRO A 319 8.63 -12.58 -6.62
N GLU A 320 8.26 -13.61 -7.36
CA GLU A 320 9.18 -14.34 -8.20
C GLU A 320 9.36 -13.51 -9.48
N GLY A 321 10.49 -12.78 -9.60
CA GLY A 321 10.80 -11.97 -10.77
C GLY A 321 10.62 -10.46 -10.57
N ARG A 322 10.36 -9.76 -11.68
CA ARG A 322 10.33 -8.29 -11.72
C ARG A 322 9.11 -7.69 -11.04
N LEU A 323 9.32 -6.64 -10.24
CA LEU A 323 8.27 -5.90 -9.55
C LEU A 323 8.65 -4.41 -9.47
N ILE A 324 7.68 -3.54 -9.68
CA ILE A 324 7.79 -2.09 -9.51
C ILE A 324 6.90 -1.68 -8.35
N VAL A 325 7.47 -1.00 -7.34
CA VAL A 325 6.73 -0.50 -6.18
C VAL A 325 6.93 1.00 -6.06
N VAL A 326 5.86 1.76 -6.17
CA VAL A 326 5.86 3.19 -5.88
C VAL A 326 5.40 3.39 -4.44
N ASN A 327 6.22 4.05 -3.62
CA ASN A 327 5.81 4.48 -2.30
C ASN A 327 5.52 5.99 -2.31
N ILE A 328 4.23 6.34 -2.30
CA ILE A 328 3.76 7.73 -2.44
C ILE A 328 4.38 8.65 -1.38
N PRO A 329 4.27 8.41 -0.06
CA PRO A 329 4.83 9.31 0.96
C PRO A 329 6.36 9.41 0.93
N ALA A 330 7.03 8.39 0.42
CA ALA A 330 8.48 8.41 0.25
C ALA A 330 8.92 9.16 -1.02
N PHE A 331 7.99 9.39 -1.95
CA PHE A 331 8.32 9.95 -3.28
C PHE A 331 9.38 9.14 -4.00
N THR A 332 9.28 7.80 -3.94
CA THR A 332 10.24 6.88 -4.53
C THR A 332 9.54 5.76 -5.30
N VAL A 333 10.17 5.31 -6.37
CA VAL A 333 9.88 4.03 -7.00
C VAL A 333 11.06 3.09 -6.76
N HIS A 334 10.74 1.87 -6.36
CA HIS A 334 11.70 0.77 -6.19
C HIS A 334 11.42 -0.28 -7.26
N VAL A 335 12.48 -0.73 -7.91
CA VAL A 335 12.42 -1.81 -8.90
C VAL A 335 13.15 -3.01 -8.35
N TYR A 336 12.44 -4.14 -8.29
CA TYR A 336 12.94 -5.40 -7.76
C TYR A 336 13.03 -6.47 -8.85
N ASP A 337 13.98 -7.38 -8.68
CA ASP A 337 14.02 -8.66 -9.37
C ASP A 337 14.21 -9.76 -8.31
N GLY A 338 13.17 -10.50 -8.06
CA GLY A 338 13.06 -11.35 -6.88
C GLY A 338 13.24 -10.55 -5.57
N ALA A 339 14.17 -10.97 -4.73
CA ALA A 339 14.49 -10.29 -3.47
C ALA A 339 15.48 -9.12 -3.61
N LYS A 340 16.02 -8.88 -4.83
CA LYS A 340 17.06 -7.89 -5.06
C LYS A 340 16.45 -6.56 -5.51
N THR A 341 16.81 -5.47 -4.84
CA THR A 341 16.59 -4.11 -5.36
C THR A 341 17.54 -3.87 -6.54
N VAL A 342 16.98 -3.68 -7.73
CA VAL A 342 17.76 -3.37 -8.95
C VAL A 342 18.17 -1.91 -8.94
N PHE A 343 17.20 -1.03 -8.69
CA PHE A 343 17.43 0.39 -8.45
C PHE A 343 16.24 1.03 -7.75
N THR A 344 16.49 2.22 -7.21
CA THR A 344 15.50 3.14 -6.68
C THR A 344 15.69 4.50 -7.32
N MET A 345 14.60 5.23 -7.59
CA MET A 345 14.69 6.61 -8.06
C MET A 345 13.57 7.48 -7.48
N PRO A 346 13.79 8.81 -7.40
CA PRO A 346 12.75 9.76 -7.01
C PRO A 346 11.59 9.79 -8.00
N VAL A 347 10.38 10.04 -7.45
CA VAL A 347 9.17 10.30 -8.24
C VAL A 347 8.46 11.58 -7.78
N VAL A 348 7.64 12.15 -8.66
CA VAL A 348 6.66 13.18 -8.34
C VAL A 348 5.28 12.54 -8.43
N VAL A 349 4.47 12.69 -7.40
CA VAL A 349 3.12 12.13 -7.26
C VAL A 349 2.05 13.22 -7.28
N GLY A 350 0.78 12.83 -7.22
CA GLY A 350 -0.36 13.75 -7.16
C GLY A 350 -0.28 14.71 -5.98
N LYS A 351 -0.73 15.95 -6.18
CA LYS A 351 -0.92 16.92 -5.10
C LYS A 351 -2.21 16.61 -4.34
N GLU A 352 -2.37 17.17 -3.14
CA GLU A 352 -3.63 17.15 -2.39
C GLU A 352 -4.82 17.60 -3.26
N GLY A 353 -5.95 16.90 -3.19
CA GLY A 353 -7.09 17.09 -4.07
C GLY A 353 -6.96 16.45 -5.47
N HIS A 354 -5.79 15.92 -5.81
CA HIS A 354 -5.51 15.13 -7.01
C HIS A 354 -4.60 13.95 -6.63
N ASN A 355 -5.03 13.19 -5.62
CA ASN A 355 -4.24 12.14 -5.02
C ASN A 355 -3.92 11.03 -6.03
N THR A 356 -2.71 10.49 -5.97
CA THR A 356 -2.40 9.23 -6.64
C THR A 356 -3.11 8.10 -5.89
N THR A 357 -3.96 7.35 -6.58
CA THR A 357 -4.75 6.25 -6.01
C THR A 357 -3.88 5.04 -5.71
N LEU A 358 -4.23 4.31 -4.65
CA LEU A 358 -3.58 3.04 -4.25
C LEU A 358 -4.19 1.89 -5.05
N PHE A 359 -3.40 1.21 -5.85
CA PHE A 359 -3.81 0.01 -6.58
C PHE A 359 -2.60 -0.78 -7.08
N SER A 360 -2.85 -1.95 -7.66
CA SER A 360 -1.85 -2.70 -8.39
C SER A 360 -2.37 -3.10 -9.76
N ASP A 361 -1.47 -3.15 -10.72
CA ASP A 361 -1.73 -3.66 -12.06
C ASP A 361 -0.43 -4.13 -12.72
N LYS A 362 -0.50 -4.54 -13.99
CA LYS A 362 0.68 -4.97 -14.76
C LYS A 362 1.01 -3.94 -15.83
N MET A 363 2.24 -3.44 -15.82
CA MET A 363 2.78 -2.61 -16.87
C MET A 363 2.91 -3.44 -18.15
N THR A 364 2.23 -3.01 -19.20
CA THR A 364 2.11 -3.75 -20.47
C THR A 364 2.78 -3.04 -21.64
N THR A 365 2.85 -1.70 -21.61
CA THR A 365 3.20 -0.93 -22.79
C THR A 365 4.12 0.24 -22.45
N ILE A 366 5.12 0.47 -23.29
CA ILE A 366 5.96 1.66 -23.29
C ILE A 366 5.58 2.49 -24.51
N VAL A 367 5.40 3.79 -24.33
CA VAL A 367 5.12 4.73 -25.44
C VAL A 367 6.21 5.77 -25.48
N PHE A 368 7.05 5.70 -26.51
CA PHE A 368 8.10 6.67 -26.79
C PHE A 368 7.58 7.88 -27.56
N SER A 369 8.18 9.04 -27.35
CA SER A 369 7.76 10.32 -27.95
C SER A 369 6.22 10.51 -27.92
N PRO A 370 5.57 10.46 -26.70
CA PRO A 370 4.13 10.35 -26.60
C PRO A 370 3.41 11.66 -26.94
N TYR A 371 2.23 11.56 -27.57
CA TYR A 371 1.23 12.61 -27.45
C TYR A 371 0.67 12.64 -26.04
N TRP A 372 0.43 13.82 -25.48
CA TRP A 372 -0.34 13.99 -24.25
C TRP A 372 -1.76 14.45 -24.57
N ASN A 373 -2.71 13.52 -24.54
CA ASN A 373 -4.13 13.86 -24.60
C ASN A 373 -4.50 14.54 -23.27
N VAL A 374 -4.85 15.82 -23.33
CA VAL A 374 -5.08 16.64 -22.15
C VAL A 374 -6.41 16.25 -21.50
N PRO A 375 -6.45 15.87 -20.23
CA PRO A 375 -7.69 15.55 -19.52
C PRO A 375 -8.69 16.72 -19.58
N ARG A 376 -9.99 16.41 -19.69
CA ARG A 376 -11.06 17.42 -19.79
C ARG A 376 -11.05 18.43 -18.66
N SER A 377 -10.72 18.00 -17.43
CA SER A 377 -10.59 18.88 -16.26
C SER A 377 -9.50 19.94 -16.47
N ILE A 378 -8.35 19.55 -17.02
CA ILE A 378 -7.23 20.46 -17.33
C ILE A 378 -7.63 21.37 -18.51
N VAL A 379 -8.28 20.82 -19.55
CA VAL A 379 -8.79 21.65 -20.66
C VAL A 379 -9.70 22.74 -20.13
N LYS A 380 -10.67 22.39 -19.29
CA LYS A 380 -11.64 23.34 -18.71
C LYS A 380 -10.98 24.38 -17.82
N ASN A 381 -10.08 23.96 -16.94
CA ASN A 381 -9.59 24.82 -15.85
C ASN A 381 -8.31 25.57 -16.20
N GLU A 382 -7.56 25.14 -17.19
CA GLU A 382 -6.26 25.72 -17.56
C GLU A 382 -6.17 26.12 -19.03
N ILE A 383 -6.51 25.22 -19.97
CA ILE A 383 -6.30 25.47 -21.41
C ILE A 383 -7.28 26.51 -21.94
N LEU A 384 -8.59 26.35 -21.71
CA LEU A 384 -9.60 27.31 -22.18
C LEU A 384 -9.37 28.72 -21.62
N PRO A 385 -9.09 28.92 -20.30
CA PRO A 385 -8.71 30.24 -19.79
C PRO A 385 -7.41 30.79 -20.40
N GLY A 386 -6.45 29.89 -20.72
CA GLY A 386 -5.21 30.25 -21.39
C GLY A 386 -5.44 30.77 -22.82
N MET A 387 -6.27 30.06 -23.60
CA MET A 387 -6.64 30.44 -24.96
C MET A 387 -7.41 31.76 -25.01
N GLN A 388 -8.25 32.04 -23.98
CA GLN A 388 -8.97 33.32 -23.89
C GLN A 388 -8.03 34.52 -23.65
N LYS A 389 -6.90 34.29 -22.93
CA LYS A 389 -5.91 35.33 -22.61
C LYS A 389 -4.88 35.54 -23.73
N ASP A 390 -4.54 34.47 -24.44
CA ASP A 390 -3.53 34.48 -25.48
C ASP A 390 -3.97 33.62 -26.67
N PRO A 391 -4.30 34.25 -27.82
CA PRO A 391 -4.72 33.54 -29.04
C PRO A 391 -3.68 32.48 -29.51
N ASN A 392 -2.39 32.69 -29.22
CA ASN A 392 -1.32 31.80 -29.60
C ASN A 392 -0.99 30.76 -28.51
N TYR A 393 -1.83 30.60 -27.49
CA TYR A 393 -1.61 29.72 -26.36
C TYR A 393 -1.27 28.28 -26.77
N LEU A 394 -2.05 27.71 -27.68
CA LEU A 394 -1.84 26.34 -28.16
C LEU A 394 -0.48 26.19 -28.87
N GLU A 395 -0.15 27.11 -29.79
CA GLU A 395 1.11 27.07 -30.51
C GLU A 395 2.32 27.21 -29.59
N LYS A 396 2.30 28.18 -28.66
CA LYS A 396 3.36 28.39 -27.67
C LYS A 396 3.64 27.17 -26.78
N ASN A 397 2.59 26.37 -26.54
CA ASN A 397 2.64 25.16 -25.71
C ASN A 397 2.74 23.88 -26.55
N ASN A 398 2.98 23.96 -27.87
CA ASN A 398 3.06 22.82 -28.79
C ASN A 398 1.81 21.93 -28.72
N MET A 399 0.64 22.55 -28.65
CA MET A 399 -0.66 21.90 -28.55
C MET A 399 -1.49 22.04 -29.83
N GLU A 400 -2.45 21.13 -30.02
CA GLU A 400 -3.43 21.20 -31.11
C GLU A 400 -4.78 20.69 -30.66
N ILE A 401 -5.85 21.20 -31.28
CA ILE A 401 -7.20 20.63 -31.17
C ILE A 401 -7.30 19.50 -32.18
N TYR A 402 -7.72 18.31 -31.74
CA TYR A 402 -7.87 17.15 -32.60
C TYR A 402 -9.30 16.61 -32.64
N GLY A 403 -10.22 17.19 -31.87
CA GLY A 403 -11.61 16.80 -31.79
C GLY A 403 -12.40 17.63 -30.77
N GLY A 404 -13.59 17.14 -30.42
CA GLY A 404 -14.46 17.76 -29.42
C GLY A 404 -15.42 18.79 -30.03
N THR A 405 -15.88 19.73 -29.19
CA THR A 405 -16.77 20.82 -29.58
C THR A 405 -16.12 22.18 -29.31
N ASP A 406 -16.63 23.27 -29.86
CA ASP A 406 -16.09 24.63 -29.62
C ASP A 406 -16.11 25.00 -28.13
N SER A 407 -17.08 24.52 -27.37
CA SER A 407 -17.19 24.76 -25.93
C SER A 407 -16.33 23.83 -25.08
N MET A 408 -15.95 22.66 -25.60
CA MET A 408 -15.11 21.67 -24.94
C MET A 408 -14.27 20.93 -25.99
N PRO A 409 -13.19 21.56 -26.48
CA PRO A 409 -12.31 20.93 -27.45
C PRO A 409 -11.52 19.79 -26.83
N GLU A 410 -11.23 18.80 -27.64
CA GLU A 410 -10.23 17.79 -27.32
C GLU A 410 -8.86 18.31 -27.74
N VAL A 411 -8.00 18.53 -26.75
CA VAL A 411 -6.67 19.12 -26.93
C VAL A 411 -5.61 18.06 -26.65
N ARG A 412 -4.57 18.00 -27.49
CA ARG A 412 -3.38 17.22 -27.20
C ARG A 412 -2.11 18.04 -27.37
N GLN A 413 -1.09 17.72 -26.59
CA GLN A 413 0.25 18.24 -26.75
C GLN A 413 1.07 17.30 -27.61
N LYS A 414 1.78 17.84 -28.59
CA LYS A 414 2.62 17.08 -29.52
C LYS A 414 3.89 16.57 -28.81
N PRO A 415 4.51 15.49 -29.32
CA PRO A 415 5.81 15.04 -28.86
C PRO A 415 6.87 16.16 -28.90
N GLY A 416 7.86 16.06 -28.03
CA GLY A 416 9.00 16.97 -27.99
C GLY A 416 9.38 17.44 -26.58
N PRO A 417 10.47 18.21 -26.45
CA PRO A 417 11.11 18.49 -25.17
C PRO A 417 10.26 19.31 -24.19
N LYS A 418 9.18 19.94 -24.65
CA LYS A 418 8.22 20.67 -23.81
C LYS A 418 6.99 19.84 -23.45
N ASN A 419 6.86 18.61 -23.96
CA ASN A 419 5.70 17.77 -23.65
C ASN A 419 5.64 17.48 -22.13
N SER A 420 4.48 17.65 -21.54
CA SER A 420 4.27 17.46 -20.10
C SER A 420 4.54 16.02 -19.64
N LEU A 421 4.42 15.03 -20.54
CA LEU A 421 4.76 13.63 -20.30
C LEU A 421 6.24 13.33 -20.54
N GLY A 422 7.05 14.34 -20.94
CA GLY A 422 8.41 14.12 -21.36
C GLY A 422 8.50 13.27 -22.63
N GLU A 423 9.50 12.41 -22.71
CA GLU A 423 9.87 11.66 -23.90
C GLU A 423 9.41 10.20 -23.89
N VAL A 424 8.87 9.71 -22.76
CA VAL A 424 8.36 8.35 -22.61
C VAL A 424 7.31 8.23 -21.52
N LYS A 425 6.30 7.39 -21.75
CA LYS A 425 5.33 6.96 -20.73
C LYS A 425 5.19 5.45 -20.69
N PHE A 426 4.80 4.93 -19.53
CA PHE A 426 4.67 3.51 -19.21
C PHE A 426 3.25 3.23 -18.76
N LEU A 427 2.54 2.41 -19.53
CA LEU A 427 1.12 2.17 -19.33
C LEU A 427 0.89 0.84 -18.61
N PHE A 428 0.00 0.90 -17.64
CA PHE A 428 -0.64 -0.25 -17.01
C PHE A 428 -2.14 0.04 -16.98
N PRO A 429 -2.99 -0.84 -17.55
CA PRO A 429 -4.42 -0.59 -17.71
C PRO A 429 -5.09 -0.36 -16.37
N ASN A 430 -5.78 0.77 -16.19
CA ASN A 430 -6.55 1.08 -14.98
C ASN A 430 -7.59 2.17 -15.26
N GLU A 431 -8.68 2.18 -14.49
CA GLU A 431 -9.77 3.15 -14.61
C GLU A 431 -9.40 4.56 -14.13
N PHE A 432 -8.27 4.71 -13.40
CA PHE A 432 -7.83 6.01 -12.86
C PHE A 432 -7.05 6.84 -13.86
N ASN A 433 -6.73 6.29 -15.04
CA ASN A 433 -5.83 6.89 -16.01
C ASN A 433 -4.47 7.31 -15.41
N ILE A 434 -3.97 6.53 -14.44
CA ILE A 434 -2.67 6.73 -13.83
C ILE A 434 -1.62 5.92 -14.61
N TYR A 435 -0.49 6.54 -14.90
CA TYR A 435 0.65 5.93 -15.54
C TYR A 435 1.96 6.55 -15.04
N LEU A 436 3.08 5.85 -15.26
CA LEU A 436 4.40 6.42 -15.01
C LEU A 436 4.86 7.14 -16.28
N HIS A 437 5.57 8.27 -16.14
CA HIS A 437 6.05 9.01 -17.30
C HIS A 437 7.28 9.86 -16.98
N ASP A 438 7.92 10.30 -18.01
CA ASP A 438 8.99 11.30 -17.96
C ASP A 438 8.42 12.71 -17.72
N THR A 439 9.28 13.71 -17.58
CA THR A 439 8.90 15.12 -17.40
C THR A 439 10.02 16.06 -17.74
N PRO A 440 9.76 17.21 -18.39
CA PRO A 440 10.75 18.28 -18.53
C PRO A 440 11.02 19.01 -17.21
N ALA A 441 10.15 18.91 -16.21
CA ALA A 441 10.27 19.61 -14.92
C ALA A 441 11.22 18.88 -13.96
N LYS A 442 12.45 18.60 -14.38
CA LYS A 442 13.43 17.82 -13.61
C LYS A 442 13.79 18.45 -12.26
N TRP A 443 13.71 19.79 -12.14
CA TRP A 443 13.94 20.54 -10.90
C TRP A 443 13.02 20.18 -9.73
N LEU A 444 11.87 19.54 -10.01
CA LEU A 444 10.95 19.07 -8.96
C LEU A 444 11.56 17.95 -8.13
N PHE A 445 12.50 17.19 -8.68
CA PHE A 445 13.14 16.09 -7.97
C PHE A 445 14.11 16.54 -6.87
N ASP A 446 14.53 17.82 -6.88
CA ASP A 446 15.37 18.44 -5.84
C ASP A 446 14.58 18.87 -4.60
N LYS A 447 13.25 18.71 -4.62
CA LYS A 447 12.38 19.07 -3.49
C LYS A 447 12.22 17.89 -2.50
N ASP A 448 12.14 18.20 -1.20
CA ASP A 448 11.81 17.22 -0.17
C ASP A 448 10.38 16.67 -0.36
N VAL A 449 9.41 17.56 -0.60
CA VAL A 449 8.04 17.21 -0.91
C VAL A 449 7.83 17.24 -2.42
N ARG A 450 7.38 16.14 -3.00
CA ARG A 450 7.23 15.98 -4.46
C ARG A 450 5.79 15.61 -4.85
N ALA A 451 4.82 16.28 -4.24
CA ALA A 451 3.39 16.14 -4.52
C ALA A 451 2.92 17.31 -5.41
N TYR A 452 3.06 17.19 -6.74
CA TYR A 452 2.79 18.28 -7.68
C TYR A 452 1.97 17.86 -8.91
N SER A 453 1.78 16.57 -9.18
CA SER A 453 1.05 16.10 -10.37
C SER A 453 -0.46 16.13 -10.17
N HIS A 454 -1.21 15.78 -11.21
CA HIS A 454 -2.66 15.56 -11.17
C HIS A 454 -3.01 14.05 -11.03
N GLY A 455 -2.17 13.29 -10.33
CA GLY A 455 -2.37 11.87 -10.05
C GLY A 455 -1.34 10.95 -10.70
N CYS A 456 -0.88 11.23 -11.92
CA CYS A 456 0.17 10.46 -12.60
C CYS A 456 1.53 10.59 -11.91
N ILE A 457 2.42 9.64 -12.16
CA ILE A 457 3.70 9.51 -11.46
C ILE A 457 4.83 9.86 -12.43
N ARG A 458 5.58 10.95 -12.11
CA ARG A 458 6.75 11.38 -12.89
C ARG A 458 8.00 10.71 -12.38
N LEU A 459 8.83 10.18 -13.29
CA LEU A 459 10.07 9.51 -12.98
C LEU A 459 11.27 10.46 -13.12
N ALA A 460 12.21 10.40 -12.20
CA ALA A 460 13.44 11.21 -12.29
C ALA A 460 14.31 10.78 -13.47
N ASN A 461 14.38 9.48 -13.75
CA ASN A 461 15.12 8.90 -14.87
C ASN A 461 14.24 7.85 -15.57
N ALA A 462 13.43 8.30 -16.52
CA ALA A 462 12.52 7.45 -17.26
C ALA A 462 13.25 6.57 -18.30
N GLU A 463 14.37 7.05 -18.87
CA GLU A 463 15.21 6.27 -19.78
C GLU A 463 15.73 5.00 -19.08
N LYS A 464 16.26 5.12 -17.86
CA LYS A 464 16.69 3.95 -17.06
C LYS A 464 15.57 2.94 -16.82
N MET A 465 14.32 3.41 -16.66
CA MET A 465 13.15 2.51 -16.53
C MET A 465 12.88 1.79 -17.86
N ALA A 466 12.97 2.48 -18.99
CA ALA A 466 12.79 1.89 -20.32
C ALA A 466 13.88 0.86 -20.63
N ASP A 467 15.16 1.18 -20.35
CA ASP A 467 16.29 0.25 -20.47
C ASP A 467 16.05 -1.04 -19.69
N TYR A 468 15.63 -0.90 -18.42
CA TYR A 468 15.35 -2.06 -17.57
C TYR A 468 14.20 -2.92 -18.10
N LEU A 469 13.12 -2.30 -18.54
CA LEU A 469 11.96 -3.02 -19.04
C LEU A 469 12.23 -3.76 -20.35
N LEU A 470 13.10 -3.21 -21.19
CA LEU A 470 13.44 -3.74 -22.51
C LEU A 470 14.77 -4.52 -22.55
N GLN A 471 15.50 -4.66 -21.45
CA GLN A 471 16.83 -5.29 -21.40
C GLN A 471 16.90 -6.72 -21.98
N ASN A 472 15.77 -7.44 -22.03
CA ASN A 472 15.66 -8.78 -22.58
C ASN A 472 14.97 -8.79 -23.97
N ASN A 473 15.01 -7.66 -24.68
CA ASN A 473 14.44 -7.53 -26.02
C ASN A 473 15.55 -7.13 -27.00
N ASP A 474 16.04 -8.11 -27.78
CA ASP A 474 17.17 -7.94 -28.70
C ASP A 474 16.98 -6.82 -29.74
N ASN A 475 15.73 -6.39 -29.97
CA ASN A 475 15.42 -5.29 -30.87
C ASN A 475 15.67 -3.90 -30.27
N TRP A 476 15.86 -3.81 -28.94
CA TRP A 476 15.98 -2.57 -28.19
C TRP A 476 17.32 -2.49 -27.45
N THR A 477 18.22 -1.66 -27.97
CA THR A 477 19.47 -1.28 -27.27
C THR A 477 19.29 0.08 -26.60
N PRO A 478 20.13 0.47 -25.63
CA PRO A 478 20.06 1.80 -25.01
C PRO A 478 20.07 2.94 -26.04
N GLU A 479 20.85 2.81 -27.13
CA GLU A 479 20.93 3.80 -28.19
C GLU A 479 19.60 3.93 -28.94
N LYS A 480 18.96 2.81 -29.28
CA LYS A 480 17.63 2.80 -29.93
C LYS A 480 16.53 3.34 -29.02
N ILE A 481 16.60 3.06 -27.71
CA ILE A 481 15.69 3.62 -26.72
C ILE A 481 15.84 5.15 -26.69
N HIS A 482 17.07 5.63 -26.60
CA HIS A 482 17.36 7.06 -26.64
C HIS A 482 16.88 7.73 -27.94
N GLU A 483 17.12 7.09 -29.10
CA GLU A 483 16.64 7.57 -30.40
C GLU A 483 15.10 7.64 -30.44
N ALA A 484 14.40 6.58 -30.00
CA ALA A 484 12.94 6.53 -29.97
C ALA A 484 12.32 7.58 -29.04
N MET A 485 12.94 7.83 -27.88
CA MET A 485 12.54 8.89 -26.95
C MET A 485 12.60 10.27 -27.59
N ASN A 486 13.61 10.53 -28.46
CA ASN A 486 13.88 11.84 -29.06
C ASN A 486 13.39 11.96 -30.51
N SER A 487 12.74 10.95 -31.06
CA SER A 487 12.35 10.91 -32.48
C SER A 487 11.28 11.94 -32.87
N GLY A 488 10.48 12.42 -31.90
CA GLY A 488 9.30 13.26 -32.17
C GLY A 488 8.12 12.50 -32.79
N ASN A 489 8.25 11.18 -33.00
CA ASN A 489 7.22 10.32 -33.55
C ASN A 489 6.80 9.30 -32.48
N GLN A 490 5.50 9.30 -32.14
CA GLN A 490 5.00 8.36 -31.16
C GLN A 490 5.19 6.91 -31.63
N GLN A 491 5.79 6.07 -30.75
CA GLN A 491 5.97 4.66 -30.99
C GLN A 491 5.56 3.88 -29.75
N GLU A 492 4.72 2.85 -29.94
CA GLU A 492 4.24 1.98 -28.86
C GLU A 492 4.98 0.63 -28.91
N VAL A 493 5.37 0.14 -27.74
CA VAL A 493 6.08 -1.14 -27.59
C VAL A 493 5.40 -1.95 -26.49
N GLU A 494 4.81 -3.06 -26.87
CA GLU A 494 4.25 -4.01 -25.92
C GLU A 494 5.35 -4.81 -25.22
N LEU A 495 5.25 -4.97 -23.92
CA LEU A 495 6.16 -5.79 -23.13
C LEU A 495 5.79 -7.27 -23.31
N LYS A 496 6.75 -8.08 -23.77
CA LYS A 496 6.58 -9.55 -23.87
C LYS A 496 6.18 -10.19 -22.54
N ASN A 497 6.71 -9.66 -21.44
CA ASN A 497 6.42 -10.08 -20.08
C ASN A 497 5.97 -8.85 -19.27
N PRO A 498 4.66 -8.65 -19.09
CA PRO A 498 4.14 -7.58 -18.27
C PRO A 498 4.72 -7.59 -16.85
N VAL A 499 5.01 -6.41 -16.31
CA VAL A 499 5.66 -6.27 -15.00
C VAL A 499 4.66 -5.74 -13.98
N PRO A 500 4.45 -6.43 -12.85
CA PRO A 500 3.57 -5.95 -11.78
C PRO A 500 4.03 -4.59 -11.26
N VAL A 501 3.06 -3.69 -11.04
CA VAL A 501 3.23 -2.37 -10.45
C VAL A 501 2.34 -2.26 -9.23
N PHE A 502 2.89 -1.88 -8.09
CA PHE A 502 2.16 -1.56 -6.87
C PHE A 502 2.31 -0.09 -6.54
N ILE A 503 1.20 0.61 -6.42
CA ILE A 503 1.15 1.96 -5.88
C ILE A 503 0.76 1.85 -4.41
N THR A 504 1.68 2.22 -3.52
CA THR A 504 1.59 1.99 -2.08
C THR A 504 1.69 3.28 -1.27
N TYR A 505 1.28 3.23 0.00
CA TYR A 505 1.31 4.37 0.92
C TYR A 505 1.92 3.95 2.26
N TYR A 506 3.27 3.84 2.30
CA TYR A 506 3.97 3.52 3.52
C TYR A 506 4.61 4.77 4.12
N THR A 507 4.12 5.18 5.28
CA THR A 507 4.67 6.27 6.07
C THR A 507 5.67 5.79 7.12
N ALA A 508 5.77 4.46 7.34
CA ALA A 508 6.82 3.83 8.14
C ALA A 508 7.22 2.49 7.52
N TRP A 509 8.53 2.26 7.33
CA TRP A 509 9.10 1.00 6.85
C TRP A 509 10.57 0.86 7.28
N VAL A 510 11.10 -0.35 7.23
CA VAL A 510 12.52 -0.62 7.43
C VAL A 510 13.17 -0.80 6.07
N ASP A 511 14.27 -0.09 5.82
CA ASP A 511 15.01 -0.21 4.57
C ASP A 511 16.00 -1.39 4.57
N GLU A 512 16.70 -1.58 3.44
CA GLU A 512 17.69 -2.64 3.25
C GLU A 512 18.89 -2.57 4.22
N ASN A 513 19.14 -1.40 4.82
CA ASN A 513 20.17 -1.19 5.84
C ASN A 513 19.65 -1.47 7.26
N GLY A 514 18.41 -1.94 7.41
CA GLY A 514 17.75 -2.17 8.70
C GLY A 514 17.33 -0.89 9.43
N GLN A 515 17.33 0.26 8.75
CA GLN A 515 16.93 1.54 9.34
C GLN A 515 15.43 1.75 9.23
N LEU A 516 14.79 2.14 10.33
CA LEU A 516 13.39 2.53 10.36
C LEU A 516 13.23 3.94 9.78
N ASN A 517 12.50 4.04 8.70
CA ASN A 517 12.17 5.28 8.02
C ASN A 517 10.75 5.73 8.34
N PHE A 518 10.54 7.05 8.37
CA PHE A 518 9.23 7.67 8.52
C PHE A 518 9.00 8.73 7.45
N ARG A 519 7.74 8.97 7.10
CA ARG A 519 7.33 10.05 6.18
C ARG A 519 6.09 10.75 6.71
N ASP A 520 5.89 11.96 6.24
CA ASP A 520 4.68 12.73 6.49
C ASP A 520 3.47 12.06 5.80
N ASP A 521 2.31 12.17 6.44
CA ASP A 521 1.03 11.71 5.92
C ASP A 521 0.45 12.76 4.96
N ILE A 522 0.96 12.77 3.72
CA ILE A 522 0.69 13.85 2.75
C ILE A 522 -0.75 13.90 2.22
N TYR A 523 -1.54 12.82 2.41
CA TYR A 523 -2.94 12.74 1.98
C TYR A 523 -3.91 12.53 3.15
N GLY A 524 -3.42 12.46 4.40
CA GLY A 524 -4.24 12.24 5.58
C GLY A 524 -4.67 10.80 5.84
N HIS A 525 -4.16 9.83 5.08
CA HIS A 525 -4.55 8.42 5.21
C HIS A 525 -4.19 7.80 6.57
N ASP A 526 -3.05 8.17 7.17
CA ASP A 526 -2.68 7.70 8.52
C ASP A 526 -3.64 8.25 9.56
N LYS A 527 -4.03 9.52 9.43
CA LYS A 527 -4.99 10.15 10.33
C LYS A 527 -6.34 9.45 10.28
N ASP A 528 -6.86 9.19 9.07
CA ASP A 528 -8.16 8.53 8.89
C ASP A 528 -8.15 7.10 9.46
N VAL A 529 -7.07 6.34 9.23
CA VAL A 529 -6.91 5.00 9.81
C VAL A 529 -6.74 5.06 11.33
N ALA A 530 -5.96 6.03 11.85
CA ALA A 530 -5.77 6.19 13.29
C ALA A 530 -7.08 6.49 14.02
N ASP A 531 -7.92 7.36 13.46
CA ASP A 531 -9.22 7.74 14.02
C ASP A 531 -10.20 6.55 14.08
N LYS A 532 -10.07 5.58 13.14
CA LYS A 532 -10.84 4.34 13.10
C LYS A 532 -10.23 3.22 13.95
N MET A 533 -8.92 3.18 14.12
CA MET A 533 -8.19 2.04 14.70
C MET A 533 -7.92 2.20 16.20
N PHE A 534 -7.74 3.43 16.69
CA PHE A 534 -7.31 3.67 18.06
C PHE A 534 -8.35 4.40 18.90
N LEU A 535 -8.37 4.05 20.20
CA LEU A 535 -9.06 4.85 21.21
C LEU A 535 -8.32 6.20 21.33
N GLN A 536 -9.11 7.26 21.48
CA GLN A 536 -8.59 8.63 21.70
C GLN A 536 -8.06 8.77 23.12
#